data_1a5ed59f594a62848905fcda04648444
#
_entry.id   1a5ed59f594a62848905fcda04648444
#
_cell.length_a   1.000
_cell.length_b   1.000
_cell.length_c   1.000
_cell.angle_alpha   90.00
_cell.angle_beta   90.00
_cell.angle_gamma   90.00
#
_symmetry.space_group_name_H-M   'P 1'
#
loop_
_entity.id
_entity.type
_entity.pdbx_description
1 polymer ?
#
loop_
_entity_poly.entity_id
_entity_poly.type
_entity_poly.pdbx_seq_one_letter_code
_entity_poly.pdbx_strand_id
1 'polypeptide(L)'
;IFKSSNLKISTNIFLQTHFIIFSTIQYYNKKDVIYITNLFKKILFIIILFSIFISIFLIPIIQNNNISSVDSSNKEILGFNPDGFLWPLPGYTSISSPFGPRKSPTGGTSGFHHGTDIPAPEGTKFVAINDGEITFCSFLGAGGYTITLSFDNLKVTYCHASPNFIVKVGDFVKQGQVIGYVGPKYVYGVPGNPYKDSTGKPTNGSTTGCHLHLRF
;
A
#
# COMPACT_ATOMS: atom_id res chain seq x y z
N ILE A 1 -20.71 23.04 22.01
CA ILE A 1 -19.93 23.18 23.27
C ILE A 1 -18.42 22.85 23.02
N PHE A 2 -18.04 22.23 21.90
CA PHE A 2 -16.65 21.84 21.62
C PHE A 2 -15.73 22.92 21.00
N LYS A 3 -16.24 24.09 20.62
CA LYS A 3 -15.45 25.16 19.96
C LYS A 3 -14.74 26.13 20.93
N SER A 4 -15.10 26.16 22.21
CA SER A 4 -14.55 27.14 23.17
C SER A 4 -13.29 26.66 23.89
N SER A 5 -13.07 25.35 24.00
CA SER A 5 -11.91 24.79 24.71
C SER A 5 -10.59 24.85 23.90
N ASN A 6 -10.65 24.68 22.60
CA ASN A 6 -9.44 24.69 21.75
C ASN A 6 -8.87 26.10 21.56
N LEU A 7 -9.71 27.14 21.63
CA LEU A 7 -9.23 28.53 21.53
C LEU A 7 -8.51 28.98 22.81
N LYS A 8 -8.96 28.52 23.99
CA LYS A 8 -8.30 28.82 25.28
C LYS A 8 -6.94 28.11 25.46
N ILE A 9 -6.79 26.91 24.90
CA ILE A 9 -5.53 26.14 24.95
C ILE A 9 -4.49 26.81 24.03
N SER A 10 -4.90 27.24 22.83
CA SER A 10 -4.00 27.90 21.87
C SER A 10 -3.50 29.25 22.39
N THR A 11 -4.36 30.06 23.05
CA THR A 11 -3.97 31.35 23.62
C THR A 11 -3.04 31.20 24.84
N ASN A 12 -3.23 30.15 25.65
CA ASN A 12 -2.33 29.88 26.79
C ASN A 12 -0.93 29.44 26.36
N ILE A 13 -0.83 28.61 25.32
CA ILE A 13 0.45 28.20 24.76
C ILE A 13 1.18 29.40 24.14
N PHE A 14 0.48 30.26 23.45
CA PHE A 14 1.05 31.47 22.84
C PHE A 14 1.56 32.47 23.90
N LEU A 15 0.85 32.65 25.00
CA LEU A 15 1.25 33.51 26.11
C LEU A 15 2.46 32.91 26.89
N GLN A 16 2.50 31.60 27.13
CA GLN A 16 3.63 30.94 27.76
C GLN A 16 4.90 31.01 26.92
N THR A 17 4.81 30.81 25.62
CA THR A 17 5.97 30.92 24.71
C THR A 17 6.51 32.33 24.65
N HIS A 18 5.66 33.37 24.65
CA HIS A 18 6.07 34.78 24.71
C HIS A 18 6.78 35.13 26.02
N PHE A 19 6.27 34.62 27.15
CA PHE A 19 6.89 34.85 28.46
C PHE A 19 8.27 34.20 28.59
N ILE A 20 8.44 32.99 28.08
CA ILE A 20 9.73 32.29 28.04
C ILE A 20 10.73 33.05 27.14
N ILE A 21 10.30 33.50 25.98
CA ILE A 21 11.13 34.26 25.06
C ILE A 21 11.56 35.61 25.70
N PHE A 22 10.66 36.29 26.39
CA PHE A 22 10.95 37.58 27.02
C PHE A 22 11.89 37.44 28.23
N SER A 23 11.75 36.41 29.05
CA SER A 23 12.63 36.11 30.18
C SER A 23 14.03 35.69 29.71
N THR A 24 14.15 35.02 28.57
CA THR A 24 15.44 34.61 28.01
C THR A 24 16.20 35.79 27.40
N ILE A 25 15.51 36.80 26.83
CA ILE A 25 16.12 38.00 26.22
C ILE A 25 16.78 38.89 27.30
N GLN A 26 16.29 38.91 28.55
CA GLN A 26 16.91 39.71 29.63
C GLN A 26 18.28 39.14 30.09
N TYR A 27 18.64 37.93 29.72
CA TYR A 27 19.88 37.27 30.16
C TYR A 27 21.06 37.46 29.20
N TYR A 28 20.79 37.93 27.96
CA TYR A 28 21.82 38.08 26.94
C TYR A 28 22.25 39.53 26.74
N ASN A 29 23.53 39.69 26.56
CA ASN A 29 24.10 41.01 26.24
C ASN A 29 23.58 41.46 24.83
N LYS A 30 23.52 42.77 24.60
CA LYS A 30 22.98 43.38 23.37
C LYS A 30 23.60 42.82 22.07
N LYS A 31 24.85 42.36 22.09
CA LYS A 31 25.54 41.79 20.93
C LYS A 31 25.03 40.35 20.64
N ASP A 32 24.75 39.57 21.70
CA ASP A 32 24.25 38.20 21.56
C ASP A 32 22.83 38.20 21.04
N VAL A 33 22.00 39.12 21.49
CA VAL A 33 20.62 39.32 20.98
C VAL A 33 20.62 39.64 19.48
N ILE A 34 21.52 40.53 19.03
CA ILE A 34 21.65 40.88 17.61
C ILE A 34 22.14 39.69 16.80
N TYR A 35 23.07 38.89 17.32
CA TYR A 35 23.54 37.67 16.64
C TYR A 35 22.44 36.65 16.49
N ILE A 36 21.72 36.38 17.56
CA ILE A 36 20.60 35.40 17.57
C ILE A 36 19.48 35.82 16.61
N THR A 37 19.10 37.11 16.62
CA THR A 37 18.05 37.60 15.71
C THR A 37 18.47 37.52 14.23
N ASN A 38 19.74 37.77 13.92
CA ASN A 38 20.26 37.62 12.57
C ASN A 38 20.34 36.15 12.14
N LEU A 39 20.70 35.26 13.05
CA LEU A 39 20.69 33.82 12.81
C LEU A 39 19.25 33.33 12.53
N PHE A 40 18.26 33.73 13.35
CA PHE A 40 16.86 33.41 13.11
C PHE A 40 16.35 33.90 11.74
N LYS A 41 16.70 35.14 11.36
CA LYS A 41 16.35 35.66 10.03
C LYS A 41 16.96 34.84 8.90
N LYS A 42 18.21 34.40 9.02
CA LYS A 42 18.85 33.51 8.02
C LYS A 42 18.17 32.15 7.94
N ILE A 43 17.85 31.52 9.09
CA ILE A 43 17.16 30.25 9.13
C ILE A 43 15.75 30.35 8.51
N LEU A 44 15.01 31.41 8.88
CA LEU A 44 13.67 31.64 8.32
C LEU A 44 13.72 31.85 6.80
N PHE A 45 14.73 32.59 6.31
CA PHE A 45 14.93 32.77 4.87
C PHE A 45 15.22 31.45 4.15
N ILE A 46 16.04 30.58 4.73
CA ILE A 46 16.32 29.24 4.18
C ILE A 46 15.06 28.38 4.14
N ILE A 47 14.24 28.40 5.21
CA ILE A 47 12.97 27.67 5.26
C ILE A 47 12.00 28.16 4.17
N ILE A 48 11.91 29.47 3.98
CA ILE A 48 11.07 30.06 2.92
C ILE A 48 11.57 29.65 1.54
N LEU A 49 12.87 29.72 1.26
CA LEU A 49 13.44 29.26 -0.01
C LEU A 49 13.19 27.78 -0.26
N PHE A 50 13.31 26.94 0.78
CA PHE A 50 13.07 25.51 0.68
C PHE A 50 11.58 25.21 0.42
N SER A 51 10.66 25.96 1.06
CA SER A 51 9.23 25.81 0.79
C SER A 51 8.84 26.24 -0.63
N ILE A 52 9.45 27.30 -1.15
CA ILE A 52 9.28 27.77 -2.54
C ILE A 52 9.85 26.71 -3.50
N PHE A 53 11.01 26.13 -3.22
CA PHE A 53 11.60 25.07 -4.01
C PHE A 53 10.68 23.83 -4.06
N ILE A 54 10.12 23.40 -2.92
CA ILE A 54 9.14 22.31 -2.86
C ILE A 54 7.92 22.64 -3.71
N SER A 55 7.38 23.85 -3.62
CA SER A 55 6.20 24.27 -4.37
C SER A 55 6.44 24.32 -5.88
N ILE A 56 7.61 24.78 -6.31
CA ILE A 56 7.91 24.96 -7.74
C ILE A 56 8.38 23.66 -8.39
N PHE A 57 9.17 22.85 -7.69
CA PHE A 57 9.83 21.68 -8.28
C PHE A 57 9.22 20.34 -7.89
N LEU A 58 8.81 20.13 -6.62
CA LEU A 58 8.29 18.84 -6.15
C LEU A 58 6.78 18.69 -6.37
N ILE A 59 5.98 19.72 -6.14
CA ILE A 59 4.53 19.64 -6.32
C ILE A 59 4.15 19.38 -7.78
N PRO A 60 4.74 20.07 -8.78
CA PRO A 60 4.47 19.76 -10.19
C PRO A 60 4.91 18.35 -10.61
N ILE A 61 6.01 17.82 -10.05
CA ILE A 61 6.45 16.45 -10.32
C ILE A 61 5.44 15.44 -9.77
N ILE A 62 4.92 15.67 -8.56
CA ILE A 62 3.90 14.82 -7.94
C ILE A 62 2.58 14.91 -8.72
N GLN A 63 2.19 16.10 -9.20
CA GLN A 63 0.99 16.26 -10.02
C GLN A 63 1.14 15.66 -11.42
N ASN A 64 2.32 15.75 -12.03
CA ASN A 64 2.57 15.18 -13.36
C ASN A 64 2.63 13.64 -13.34
N ASN A 65 2.99 13.04 -12.20
CA ASN A 65 2.91 11.59 -12.01
C ASN A 65 1.49 11.08 -11.72
N ASN A 66 0.54 11.98 -11.42
CA ASN A 66 -0.88 11.65 -11.19
C ASN A 66 -1.77 11.90 -12.41
N ILE A 67 -1.22 12.41 -13.52
CA ILE A 67 -1.95 12.59 -14.79
C ILE A 67 -1.29 11.71 -15.86
N SER A 68 -1.35 10.41 -15.69
CA SER A 68 -1.62 9.57 -16.84
C SER A 68 -3.14 9.52 -16.95
N SER A 69 -3.71 10.34 -17.80
CA SER A 69 -5.07 10.19 -18.28
C SER A 69 -5.22 8.75 -18.76
N VAL A 70 -5.88 7.92 -17.95
CA VAL A 70 -6.38 6.63 -18.43
C VAL A 70 -7.38 7.00 -19.52
N ASP A 71 -6.97 6.75 -20.75
CA ASP A 71 -7.82 6.92 -21.91
C ASP A 71 -9.13 6.16 -21.66
N SER A 72 -10.26 6.81 -21.85
CA SER A 72 -11.59 6.23 -21.60
C SER A 72 -11.83 4.92 -22.37
N SER A 73 -11.09 4.65 -23.45
CA SER A 73 -11.11 3.40 -24.19
C SER A 73 -10.45 2.22 -23.44
N ASN A 74 -9.47 2.48 -22.56
CA ASN A 74 -8.85 1.46 -21.72
C ASN A 74 -9.70 1.08 -20.50
N LYS A 75 -10.67 1.90 -20.13
CA LYS A 75 -11.54 1.69 -18.98
C LYS A 75 -12.49 0.51 -19.18
N GLU A 76 -12.92 0.29 -20.42
CA GLU A 76 -13.81 -0.83 -20.79
C GLU A 76 -13.06 -2.18 -20.83
N ILE A 77 -11.77 -2.17 -21.25
CA ILE A 77 -10.91 -3.36 -21.31
C ILE A 77 -10.53 -3.87 -19.91
N LEU A 78 -10.47 -2.98 -18.92
CA LEU A 78 -10.10 -3.32 -17.53
C LEU A 78 -11.29 -3.75 -16.66
N GLY A 79 -12.52 -3.79 -17.20
CA GLY A 79 -13.73 -4.12 -16.43
C GLY A 79 -14.00 -3.10 -15.31
N PHE A 80 -13.69 -1.83 -15.55
CA PHE A 80 -13.88 -0.76 -14.58
C PHE A 80 -15.36 -0.53 -14.32
N ASN A 81 -15.81 -0.86 -13.11
CA ASN A 81 -17.08 -0.40 -12.57
C ASN A 81 -16.78 0.76 -11.61
N PRO A 82 -17.22 2.01 -11.89
CA PRO A 82 -16.90 3.16 -11.03
C PRO A 82 -17.42 3.01 -9.58
N ASP A 83 -18.42 2.15 -9.38
CA ASP A 83 -19.03 1.87 -8.08
C ASP A 83 -18.67 0.48 -7.54
N GLY A 84 -17.71 -0.23 -8.16
CA GLY A 84 -17.37 -1.60 -7.85
C GLY A 84 -15.87 -1.92 -7.83
N PHE A 85 -15.58 -3.19 -7.59
CA PHE A 85 -14.22 -3.69 -7.59
C PHE A 85 -13.70 -3.88 -9.02
N LEU A 86 -12.45 -3.47 -9.23
CA LEU A 86 -11.76 -3.74 -10.48
C LEU A 86 -11.36 -5.23 -10.55
N TRP A 87 -11.42 -5.82 -11.75
CA TRP A 87 -10.91 -7.17 -11.96
C TRP A 87 -9.39 -7.23 -11.71
N PRO A 88 -8.89 -8.18 -10.88
CA PRO A 88 -7.50 -8.14 -10.40
C PRO A 88 -6.45 -8.50 -11.44
N LEU A 89 -6.80 -9.24 -12.51
CA LEU A 89 -5.89 -9.73 -13.54
C LEU A 89 -6.32 -9.24 -14.94
N PRO A 90 -5.92 -8.03 -15.36
CA PRO A 90 -6.24 -7.52 -16.69
C PRO A 90 -5.82 -8.50 -17.80
N GLY A 91 -6.75 -8.82 -18.70
CA GLY A 91 -6.53 -9.74 -19.80
C GLY A 91 -6.71 -11.23 -19.48
N TYR A 92 -6.90 -11.60 -18.20
CA TYR A 92 -7.13 -12.99 -17.76
C TYR A 92 -8.48 -13.08 -17.04
N THR A 93 -9.53 -13.43 -17.76
CA THR A 93 -10.91 -13.43 -17.26
C THR A 93 -11.47 -14.83 -16.95
N SER A 94 -10.72 -15.88 -17.31
CA SER A 94 -11.12 -17.26 -17.04
C SER A 94 -11.01 -17.58 -15.54
N ILE A 95 -11.99 -18.27 -15.00
CA ILE A 95 -11.97 -18.81 -13.62
C ILE A 95 -11.79 -20.30 -13.70
N SER A 96 -10.70 -20.83 -13.15
CA SER A 96 -10.45 -22.28 -13.11
C SER A 96 -11.11 -22.97 -11.91
N SER A 97 -11.34 -22.22 -10.82
CA SER A 97 -12.02 -22.74 -9.63
C SER A 97 -12.76 -21.58 -8.93
N PRO A 98 -14.09 -21.55 -8.96
CA PRO A 98 -14.86 -20.51 -8.30
C PRO A 98 -14.88 -20.70 -6.77
N PHE A 99 -15.26 -19.66 -6.05
CA PHE A 99 -15.61 -19.73 -4.64
C PHE A 99 -16.77 -20.71 -4.42
N GLY A 100 -16.70 -21.52 -3.37
CA GLY A 100 -17.77 -22.40 -2.96
C GLY A 100 -17.39 -23.88 -2.84
N PRO A 101 -18.38 -24.77 -2.73
CA PRO A 101 -18.16 -26.22 -2.64
C PRO A 101 -17.47 -26.76 -3.89
N ARG A 102 -16.44 -27.58 -3.71
CA ARG A 102 -15.73 -28.26 -4.81
C ARG A 102 -15.18 -29.62 -4.37
N LYS A 103 -14.88 -30.49 -5.33
CA LYS A 103 -14.02 -31.65 -5.06
C LYS A 103 -12.61 -31.15 -4.75
N SER A 104 -12.00 -31.63 -3.66
CA SER A 104 -10.64 -31.28 -3.29
C SER A 104 -9.67 -31.56 -4.45
N PRO A 105 -8.87 -30.58 -4.92
CA PRO A 105 -7.93 -30.80 -6.02
C PRO A 105 -6.69 -31.58 -5.60
N THR A 106 -6.37 -31.61 -4.29
CA THR A 106 -5.24 -32.33 -3.71
C THR A 106 -5.67 -32.98 -2.40
N GLY A 107 -5.07 -34.12 -2.06
CA GLY A 107 -5.31 -34.74 -0.75
C GLY A 107 -5.02 -33.78 0.39
N GLY A 108 -5.97 -33.59 1.31
CA GLY A 108 -5.82 -32.72 2.48
C GLY A 108 -6.25 -31.25 2.28
N THR A 109 -6.72 -30.83 1.10
CA THR A 109 -7.36 -29.53 0.92
C THR A 109 -8.86 -29.60 1.19
N SER A 110 -9.44 -28.45 1.59
CA SER A 110 -10.87 -28.34 1.87
C SER A 110 -11.73 -28.67 0.65
N GLY A 111 -12.87 -29.32 0.88
CA GLY A 111 -13.96 -29.45 -0.09
C GLY A 111 -14.73 -28.16 -0.33
N PHE A 112 -14.34 -27.08 0.35
CA PHE A 112 -14.88 -25.73 0.14
C PHE A 112 -13.74 -24.77 -0.26
N HIS A 113 -13.91 -24.06 -1.38
CA HIS A 113 -12.95 -23.08 -1.87
C HIS A 113 -13.27 -21.69 -1.32
N HIS A 114 -12.36 -21.16 -0.50
CA HIS A 114 -12.54 -19.87 0.17
C HIS A 114 -12.08 -18.68 -0.67
N GLY A 115 -11.94 -18.81 -1.98
CA GLY A 115 -11.56 -17.78 -2.90
C GLY A 115 -11.88 -18.14 -4.34
N THR A 116 -11.35 -17.39 -5.28
CA THR A 116 -11.50 -17.62 -6.72
C THR A 116 -10.11 -17.76 -7.34
N ASP A 117 -9.91 -18.84 -8.12
CA ASP A 117 -8.65 -19.09 -8.82
C ASP A 117 -8.74 -18.61 -10.26
N ILE A 118 -7.82 -17.71 -10.63
CA ILE A 118 -7.71 -17.09 -11.95
C ILE A 118 -6.38 -17.53 -12.55
N PRO A 119 -6.37 -18.49 -13.51
CA PRO A 119 -5.13 -18.99 -14.08
C PRO A 119 -4.44 -17.91 -14.93
N ALA A 120 -3.14 -17.74 -14.70
CA ALA A 120 -2.29 -16.86 -15.47
C ALA A 120 -0.83 -17.30 -15.37
N PRO A 121 0.01 -17.04 -16.38
CA PRO A 121 1.44 -17.32 -16.33
C PRO A 121 2.14 -16.65 -15.14
N GLU A 122 3.23 -17.26 -14.66
CA GLU A 122 4.15 -16.61 -13.75
C GLU A 122 4.60 -15.25 -14.30
N GLY A 123 4.70 -14.24 -13.42
CA GLY A 123 5.08 -12.88 -13.79
C GLY A 123 3.96 -12.02 -14.34
N THR A 124 2.74 -12.56 -14.52
CA THR A 124 1.57 -11.75 -14.90
C THR A 124 1.28 -10.72 -13.81
N LYS A 125 1.13 -9.46 -14.19
CA LYS A 125 0.81 -8.36 -13.28
C LYS A 125 -0.61 -8.49 -12.76
N PHE A 126 -0.81 -8.29 -11.46
CA PHE A 126 -2.13 -8.09 -10.89
C PHE A 126 -2.24 -6.71 -10.22
N VAL A 127 -3.46 -6.21 -10.13
CA VAL A 127 -3.75 -4.84 -9.71
C VAL A 127 -4.61 -4.81 -8.45
N ALA A 128 -4.53 -3.69 -7.73
CA ALA A 128 -5.42 -3.40 -6.62
C ALA A 128 -6.88 -3.29 -7.12
N ILE A 129 -7.78 -4.07 -6.53
CA ILE A 129 -9.20 -4.06 -6.91
C ILE A 129 -9.95 -2.84 -6.39
N ASN A 130 -9.37 -2.11 -5.44
CA ASN A 130 -9.89 -0.87 -4.88
C ASN A 130 -8.73 -0.01 -4.34
N ASP A 131 -9.00 1.26 -4.02
CA ASP A 131 -8.12 2.08 -3.21
C ASP A 131 -7.99 1.43 -1.82
N GLY A 132 -6.80 1.49 -1.20
CA GLY A 132 -6.63 0.94 0.14
C GLY A 132 -5.18 0.88 0.61
N GLU A 133 -4.99 0.26 1.76
CA GLU A 133 -3.69 0.07 2.41
C GLU A 133 -3.24 -1.39 2.32
N ILE A 134 -1.97 -1.60 2.01
CA ILE A 134 -1.34 -2.93 2.09
C ILE A 134 -1.08 -3.26 3.57
N THR A 135 -1.81 -4.23 4.09
CA THR A 135 -1.74 -4.61 5.51
C THR A 135 -0.97 -5.90 5.77
N PHE A 136 -0.65 -6.64 4.71
CA PHE A 136 0.19 -7.83 4.78
C PHE A 136 0.96 -8.05 3.48
N CYS A 137 2.23 -8.48 3.58
CA CYS A 137 3.09 -8.74 2.43
C CYS A 137 4.19 -9.73 2.85
N SER A 138 3.90 -11.05 2.82
CA SER A 138 4.83 -12.11 3.23
C SER A 138 4.32 -13.49 2.80
N PHE A 139 5.02 -14.56 3.24
CA PHE A 139 4.54 -15.94 3.08
C PHE A 139 3.45 -16.25 4.13
N LEU A 140 2.27 -16.72 3.70
CA LEU A 140 1.11 -16.99 4.54
C LEU A 140 0.56 -18.41 4.33
N GLY A 141 1.21 -19.41 4.88
CA GLY A 141 0.73 -20.79 4.91
C GLY A 141 0.23 -21.29 3.54
N ALA A 142 -1.04 -21.73 3.47
CA ALA A 142 -1.65 -22.23 2.24
C ALA A 142 -1.73 -21.21 1.11
N GLY A 143 -1.77 -19.91 1.41
CA GLY A 143 -1.76 -18.83 0.42
C GLY A 143 -0.41 -18.64 -0.26
N GLY A 144 0.67 -19.21 0.28
CA GLY A 144 2.01 -18.94 -0.23
C GLY A 144 2.43 -17.49 -0.03
N TYR A 145 3.22 -16.94 -0.95
CA TYR A 145 3.49 -15.50 -0.94
C TYR A 145 2.21 -14.73 -1.21
N THR A 146 1.90 -13.81 -0.33
CA THR A 146 0.58 -13.22 -0.20
C THR A 146 0.67 -11.73 0.03
N ILE A 147 -0.22 -10.97 -0.63
CA ILE A 147 -0.43 -9.54 -0.39
C ILE A 147 -1.87 -9.37 0.09
N THR A 148 -2.08 -8.61 1.17
CA THR A 148 -3.42 -8.24 1.62
C THR A 148 -3.63 -6.74 1.48
N LEU A 149 -4.67 -6.37 0.76
CA LEU A 149 -5.19 -5.02 0.63
C LEU A 149 -6.39 -4.85 1.56
N SER A 150 -6.39 -3.80 2.38
CA SER A 150 -7.50 -3.44 3.27
C SER A 150 -8.09 -2.11 2.85
N PHE A 151 -9.41 -2.03 2.79
CA PHE A 151 -10.17 -0.82 2.48
C PHE A 151 -11.54 -0.90 3.16
N ASP A 152 -12.01 0.20 3.68
CA ASP A 152 -13.21 0.25 4.51
C ASP A 152 -13.16 -0.84 5.62
N ASN A 153 -14.13 -1.73 5.67
CA ASN A 153 -14.19 -2.87 6.60
C ASN A 153 -13.85 -4.21 5.91
N LEU A 154 -13.29 -4.18 4.70
CA LEU A 154 -12.97 -5.35 3.89
C LEU A 154 -11.46 -5.59 3.81
N LYS A 155 -11.12 -6.86 3.60
CA LYS A 155 -9.76 -7.29 3.30
C LYS A 155 -9.80 -8.21 2.09
N VAL A 156 -8.92 -7.94 1.13
CA VAL A 156 -8.73 -8.78 -0.04
C VAL A 156 -7.32 -9.32 -0.04
N THR A 157 -7.20 -10.62 -0.21
CA THR A 157 -5.94 -11.33 -0.13
C THR A 157 -5.61 -11.93 -1.50
N TYR A 158 -4.46 -11.53 -2.04
CA TYR A 158 -3.87 -11.98 -3.30
C TYR A 158 -2.84 -13.05 -2.99
N CYS A 159 -3.19 -14.32 -3.17
CA CYS A 159 -2.35 -15.46 -2.84
C CYS A 159 -1.57 -15.97 -4.04
N HIS A 160 -0.56 -16.81 -3.78
CA HIS A 160 0.37 -17.37 -4.74
C HIS A 160 1.10 -16.31 -5.55
N ALA A 161 1.36 -15.15 -4.92
CA ALA A 161 2.12 -14.06 -5.51
C ALA A 161 3.60 -14.41 -5.70
N SER A 162 4.29 -13.60 -6.49
CA SER A 162 5.76 -13.64 -6.59
C SER A 162 6.41 -13.28 -5.24
N PRO A 163 7.54 -13.93 -4.88
CA PRO A 163 8.32 -13.52 -3.71
C PRO A 163 8.93 -12.12 -3.85
N ASN A 164 9.01 -11.59 -5.08
CA ASN A 164 9.53 -10.25 -5.36
C ASN A 164 8.41 -9.23 -5.19
N PHE A 165 8.17 -8.81 -3.97
CA PHE A 165 7.17 -7.80 -3.65
C PHE A 165 7.59 -6.42 -4.16
N ILE A 166 6.66 -5.72 -4.80
CA ILE A 166 6.83 -4.33 -5.29
C ILE A 166 6.07 -3.32 -4.42
N VAL A 167 5.35 -3.81 -3.42
CA VAL A 167 4.69 -3.04 -2.37
C VAL A 167 5.09 -3.59 -1.00
N LYS A 168 4.89 -2.82 0.05
CA LYS A 168 5.15 -3.19 1.45
C LYS A 168 3.99 -2.81 2.35
N VAL A 169 3.93 -3.38 3.54
CA VAL A 169 2.95 -3.02 4.57
C VAL A 169 3.04 -1.53 4.88
N GLY A 170 1.88 -0.88 4.93
CA GLY A 170 1.71 0.56 5.11
C GLY A 170 1.64 1.37 3.81
N ASP A 171 1.87 0.77 2.63
CA ASP A 171 1.70 1.47 1.37
C ASP A 171 0.21 1.67 1.07
N PHE A 172 -0.18 2.91 0.72
CA PHE A 172 -1.49 3.22 0.17
C PHE A 172 -1.45 3.09 -1.35
N VAL A 173 -2.36 2.31 -1.91
CA VAL A 173 -2.45 2.03 -3.34
C VAL A 173 -3.78 2.49 -3.91
N LYS A 174 -3.79 2.80 -5.20
CA LYS A 174 -4.99 3.18 -5.94
C LYS A 174 -5.57 2.00 -6.69
N GLN A 175 -6.89 1.98 -6.88
CA GLN A 175 -7.56 1.01 -7.75
C GLN A 175 -6.89 0.99 -9.13
N GLY A 176 -6.57 -0.21 -9.62
CA GLY A 176 -5.86 -0.40 -10.88
C GLY A 176 -4.33 -0.26 -10.79
N GLN A 177 -3.78 0.17 -9.66
CA GLN A 177 -2.33 0.17 -9.46
C GLN A 177 -1.80 -1.25 -9.43
N VAL A 178 -0.72 -1.52 -10.17
CA VAL A 178 -0.02 -2.82 -10.10
C VAL A 178 0.57 -2.97 -8.69
N ILE A 179 0.20 -4.03 -7.99
CA ILE A 179 0.64 -4.31 -6.62
C ILE A 179 1.47 -5.58 -6.50
N GLY A 180 1.50 -6.43 -7.54
CA GLY A 180 2.30 -7.64 -7.53
C GLY A 180 2.24 -8.40 -8.84
N TYR A 181 2.82 -9.58 -8.81
CA TYR A 181 2.89 -10.50 -9.94
C TYR A 181 2.45 -11.90 -9.51
N VAL A 182 1.81 -12.63 -10.41
CA VAL A 182 1.54 -14.07 -10.22
C VAL A 182 2.86 -14.79 -9.98
N GLY A 183 2.93 -15.58 -8.94
CA GLY A 183 4.16 -16.25 -8.53
C GLY A 183 4.40 -17.57 -9.22
N PRO A 184 5.60 -18.13 -9.01
CA PRO A 184 5.96 -19.46 -9.48
C PRO A 184 5.17 -20.54 -8.70
N LYS A 185 4.98 -21.70 -9.32
CA LYS A 185 4.47 -22.89 -8.64
C LYS A 185 5.39 -23.32 -7.48
N TYR A 186 6.70 -23.29 -7.70
CA TYR A 186 7.70 -23.76 -6.74
C TYR A 186 8.45 -22.61 -6.09
N VAL A 187 8.62 -22.69 -4.76
CA VAL A 187 9.38 -21.71 -3.97
C VAL A 187 10.31 -22.45 -3.02
N TYR A 188 11.57 -22.04 -2.99
CA TYR A 188 12.62 -22.68 -2.20
C TYR A 188 13.09 -21.76 -1.07
N GLY A 189 13.68 -22.33 -0.02
CA GLY A 189 14.26 -21.54 1.06
C GLY A 189 13.25 -20.86 1.99
N VAL A 190 11.97 -21.25 1.95
CA VAL A 190 10.94 -20.71 2.85
C VAL A 190 10.92 -21.56 4.14
N PRO A 191 11.39 -21.02 5.28
CA PRO A 191 11.40 -21.75 6.54
C PRO A 191 10.00 -22.21 6.94
N GLY A 192 9.87 -23.48 7.33
CA GLY A 192 8.60 -24.02 7.81
C GLY A 192 7.51 -24.22 6.74
N ASN A 193 7.83 -24.08 5.43
CA ASN A 193 6.86 -24.37 4.36
C ASN A 193 6.54 -25.87 4.28
N PRO A 194 5.35 -26.34 4.68
CA PRO A 194 4.98 -27.73 4.63
C PRO A 194 4.43 -28.18 3.25
N TYR A 195 4.12 -27.20 2.37
CA TYR A 195 3.43 -27.45 1.11
C TYR A 195 4.39 -27.99 0.07
N LYS A 196 4.04 -29.14 -0.51
CA LYS A 196 4.84 -29.85 -1.52
C LYS A 196 3.90 -30.47 -2.55
N ASP A 197 4.39 -30.63 -3.76
CA ASP A 197 3.69 -31.43 -4.77
C ASP A 197 3.91 -32.94 -4.54
N SER A 198 3.31 -33.76 -5.39
CA SER A 198 3.42 -35.23 -5.33
C SER A 198 4.85 -35.76 -5.50
N THR A 199 5.78 -34.95 -6.00
CA THR A 199 7.21 -35.27 -6.16
C THR A 199 8.06 -34.77 -4.99
N GLY A 200 7.46 -34.15 -3.99
CA GLY A 200 8.15 -33.58 -2.82
C GLY A 200 8.76 -32.20 -3.04
N LYS A 201 8.55 -31.54 -4.20
CA LYS A 201 9.05 -30.19 -4.46
C LYS A 201 8.22 -29.15 -3.70
N PRO A 202 8.88 -28.19 -3.02
CA PRO A 202 8.16 -27.18 -2.24
C PRO A 202 7.37 -26.23 -3.15
N THR A 203 6.08 -26.06 -2.82
CA THR A 203 5.17 -25.23 -3.59
C THR A 203 4.93 -23.87 -2.92
N ASN A 204 4.46 -22.91 -3.68
CA ASN A 204 4.08 -21.57 -3.23
C ASN A 204 2.72 -21.64 -2.48
N GLY A 205 2.71 -22.20 -1.28
CA GLY A 205 1.50 -22.57 -0.56
C GLY A 205 0.80 -23.79 -1.19
N SER A 206 -0.50 -23.90 -1.01
CA SER A 206 -1.31 -25.02 -1.52
C SER A 206 -1.72 -24.77 -2.98
N THR A 207 -0.78 -24.91 -3.91
CA THR A 207 -1.02 -24.68 -5.35
C THR A 207 -0.64 -25.90 -6.21
N THR A 208 -1.37 -26.08 -7.31
CA THR A 208 -1.05 -27.07 -8.34
C THR A 208 -0.37 -26.46 -9.58
N GLY A 209 -0.38 -25.12 -9.71
CA GLY A 209 0.19 -24.39 -10.85
C GLY A 209 0.08 -22.88 -10.67
N CYS A 210 0.60 -22.14 -11.65
CA CYS A 210 0.56 -20.66 -11.60
C CYS A 210 -0.86 -20.14 -11.78
N HIS A 211 -1.35 -19.38 -10.84
CA HIS A 211 -2.63 -18.67 -10.84
C HIS A 211 -2.65 -17.60 -9.75
N LEU A 212 -3.56 -16.67 -9.83
CA LEU A 212 -3.92 -15.82 -8.71
C LEU A 212 -5.10 -16.45 -7.97
N HIS A 213 -4.96 -16.69 -6.66
CA HIS A 213 -6.07 -17.02 -5.79
C HIS A 213 -6.49 -15.74 -5.05
N LEU A 214 -7.69 -15.25 -5.34
CA LEU A 214 -8.26 -14.06 -4.73
C LEU A 214 -9.28 -14.44 -3.66
N ARG A 215 -9.11 -13.90 -2.45
CA ARG A 215 -9.96 -14.18 -1.30
C ARG A 215 -10.37 -12.89 -0.59
N PHE A 216 -11.66 -12.80 -0.22
CA PHE A 216 -12.21 -11.79 0.68
C PHE A 216 -12.31 -12.31 2.11
#